data_3ee85023b232ed1a1f4321d99b0757c4
#
_entry.id   3ee85023b232ed1a1f4321d99b0757c4
#
_cell.length_a   1.000
_cell.length_b   1.000
_cell.length_c   1.000
_cell.angle_alpha   90.00
_cell.angle_beta   90.00
_cell.angle_gamma   90.00
#
_symmetry.space_group_name_H-M   'P 1'
#
loop_
_entity.id
_entity.type
_entity.pdbx_description
1 polymer ?
#
loop_
_entity_poly.entity_id
_entity_poly.type
_entity_poly.pdbx_seq_one_letter_code
_entity_poly.pdbx_strand_id
1 'polypeptide(L)'
;MIHGHGDDLYKSQVQIKANFSTNVWYEADTRPYCDFLSTHLEGIFHYPEPDAGSFRKVAAACHGLTPEQVLVGNGATELFYMVAHAFSGNRTLIPVPSFTEYEDACTLYDHHIQFVGQVDVEHIPEHTNLMFICNPNNPDGRIWSLEEITALVKNYPDMVLVVDESFIHFAPGTESALSLLKEYSNLLVIKSMTKCYAIPGLRLGYMLGNPAIVEFVACFGQPWSVNALAIEAGKFLLRHGGEGLPEDSLLRIRQQEFAAQMARIPGFRPLPSGTSFFLVETDYNSSALKKYLLEEHGLLIRDASNFRGLDTHYFRVNTLTEAKNRLLLEALE
;
A
#
# COMPACT_ATOMS: atom_id res chain seq x y z
N MET A 1 -13.71 -10.12 -2.65
CA MET A 1 -13.66 -8.74 -2.13
C MET A 1 -14.79 -8.58 -1.13
N ILE A 2 -14.46 -8.78 0.11
CA ILE A 2 -15.44 -8.93 1.18
C ILE A 2 -15.69 -7.58 1.87
N HIS A 3 -14.67 -6.72 1.91
CA HIS A 3 -14.69 -5.45 2.63
C HIS A 3 -14.58 -4.25 1.67
N GLY A 4 -15.15 -3.11 2.07
CA GLY A 4 -15.11 -1.88 1.26
C GLY A 4 -13.70 -1.26 1.24
N HIS A 5 -13.36 -0.62 0.13
CA HIS A 5 -12.10 0.12 -0.05
C HIS A 5 -12.32 1.63 0.00
N GLY A 6 -11.21 2.39 0.04
CA GLY A 6 -11.22 3.82 -0.22
C GLY A 6 -11.42 4.11 -1.71
N ASP A 7 -11.56 5.40 -2.05
CA ASP A 7 -11.71 5.87 -3.42
C ASP A 7 -12.95 5.32 -4.15
N ASP A 8 -14.08 5.27 -3.44
CA ASP A 8 -15.35 4.83 -3.99
C ASP A 8 -16.12 5.97 -4.73
N LEU A 9 -15.38 6.85 -5.42
CA LEU A 9 -15.90 7.97 -6.23
C LEU A 9 -16.97 7.53 -7.23
N TYR A 10 -16.81 6.35 -7.83
CA TYR A 10 -17.74 5.78 -8.81
C TYR A 10 -19.14 5.49 -8.24
N LYS A 11 -19.30 5.52 -6.92
CA LYS A 11 -20.60 5.34 -6.25
C LYS A 11 -21.35 6.64 -6.05
N SER A 12 -20.72 7.79 -6.26
CA SER A 12 -21.30 9.10 -5.98
C SER A 12 -21.44 9.94 -7.23
N GLN A 13 -22.56 10.69 -7.31
CA GLN A 13 -22.77 11.72 -8.33
C GLN A 13 -22.42 13.12 -7.80
N VAL A 14 -21.99 13.23 -6.54
CA VAL A 14 -21.62 14.51 -5.91
C VAL A 14 -20.29 14.97 -6.49
N GLN A 15 -20.19 16.26 -6.79
CA GLN A 15 -18.92 16.87 -7.21
C GLN A 15 -17.94 16.88 -6.03
N ILE A 16 -16.83 16.14 -6.19
CA ILE A 16 -15.80 16.04 -5.16
C ILE A 16 -14.88 17.27 -5.20
N LYS A 17 -14.81 18.01 -4.09
CA LYS A 17 -13.88 19.13 -3.90
C LYS A 17 -12.51 18.67 -3.41
N ALA A 18 -12.49 17.64 -2.51
CA ALA A 18 -11.26 17.03 -2.04
C ALA A 18 -11.48 15.55 -1.66
N ASN A 19 -10.54 14.70 -2.07
CA ASN A 19 -10.56 13.26 -1.77
C ASN A 19 -9.45 12.90 -0.78
N PHE A 20 -9.82 12.78 0.50
CA PHE A 20 -8.93 12.35 1.59
C PHE A 20 -8.94 10.82 1.79
N SER A 21 -9.78 10.09 1.04
CA SER A 21 -9.97 8.64 1.25
C SER A 21 -8.90 7.79 0.59
N THR A 22 -8.22 8.33 -0.43
CA THR A 22 -7.14 7.64 -1.16
C THR A 22 -5.78 8.13 -0.69
N ASN A 23 -4.80 7.23 -0.65
CA ASN A 23 -3.42 7.55 -0.30
C ASN A 23 -2.54 7.69 -1.56
N VAL A 24 -3.11 8.15 -2.66
CA VAL A 24 -2.38 8.46 -3.89
C VAL A 24 -1.73 9.84 -3.77
N TRP A 25 -0.51 9.97 -4.29
CA TRP A 25 0.24 11.22 -4.26
C TRP A 25 -0.49 12.32 -5.08
N TYR A 26 -0.98 13.34 -4.40
CA TYR A 26 -1.87 14.35 -4.98
C TYR A 26 -1.11 15.51 -5.66
N GLU A 27 0.19 15.66 -5.42
CA GLU A 27 1.07 16.67 -6.06
C GLU A 27 1.94 16.05 -7.16
N ALA A 28 1.70 14.80 -7.57
CA ALA A 28 2.45 14.19 -8.65
C ALA A 28 2.30 14.98 -9.96
N ASP A 29 3.42 15.33 -10.60
CA ASP A 29 3.38 15.82 -11.97
C ASP A 29 3.18 14.64 -12.93
N THR A 30 1.95 14.50 -13.39
CA THR A 30 1.55 13.39 -14.26
C THR A 30 1.85 13.63 -15.73
N ARG A 31 2.20 14.86 -16.14
CA ARG A 31 2.41 15.24 -17.53
C ARG A 31 3.51 14.45 -18.23
N PRO A 32 4.73 14.30 -17.66
CA PRO A 32 5.82 13.63 -18.37
C PRO A 32 5.47 12.18 -18.78
N TYR A 33 4.81 11.42 -17.90
CA TYR A 33 4.45 10.06 -18.24
C TYR A 33 3.15 9.94 -19.05
N CYS A 34 2.22 10.91 -18.94
CA CYS A 34 1.09 11.00 -19.85
C CYS A 34 1.55 11.27 -21.29
N ASP A 35 2.49 12.19 -21.48
CA ASP A 35 3.08 12.49 -22.78
C ASP A 35 3.83 11.27 -23.32
N PHE A 36 4.64 10.61 -22.49
CA PHE A 36 5.31 9.37 -22.86
C PHE A 36 4.31 8.28 -23.28
N LEU A 37 3.28 8.01 -22.49
CA LEU A 37 2.29 6.99 -22.79
C LEU A 37 1.49 7.30 -24.07
N SER A 38 1.24 8.58 -24.37
CA SER A 38 0.54 8.97 -25.59
C SER A 38 1.25 8.49 -26.86
N THR A 39 2.58 8.37 -26.82
CA THR A 39 3.40 7.85 -27.92
C THR A 39 3.49 6.32 -27.95
N HIS A 40 2.95 5.63 -26.94
CA HIS A 40 2.98 4.17 -26.80
C HIS A 40 1.59 3.51 -26.88
N LEU A 41 0.55 4.26 -27.26
CA LEU A 41 -0.82 3.77 -27.32
C LEU A 41 -1.01 2.60 -28.29
N GLU A 42 -0.19 2.49 -29.34
CA GLU A 42 -0.24 1.35 -30.27
C GLU A 42 0.01 0.00 -29.56
N GLY A 43 0.67 0.01 -28.41
CA GLY A 43 0.86 -1.21 -27.60
C GLY A 43 -0.43 -1.90 -27.17
N ILE A 44 -1.59 -1.20 -27.15
CA ILE A 44 -2.89 -1.80 -26.83
C ILE A 44 -3.41 -2.78 -27.90
N PHE A 45 -2.87 -2.73 -29.10
CA PHE A 45 -3.26 -3.61 -30.21
C PHE A 45 -2.48 -4.93 -30.25
N HIS A 46 -1.54 -5.13 -29.33
CA HIS A 46 -0.68 -6.31 -29.23
C HIS A 46 -0.74 -6.92 -27.83
N TYR A 47 -0.55 -8.26 -27.75
CA TYR A 47 -0.36 -8.90 -26.45
C TYR A 47 0.91 -8.34 -25.78
N PRO A 48 0.85 -8.02 -24.48
CA PRO A 48 2.04 -7.67 -23.73
C PRO A 48 2.95 -8.89 -23.55
N GLU A 49 4.13 -8.67 -22.98
CA GLU A 49 5.00 -9.77 -22.54
C GLU A 49 4.28 -10.60 -21.47
N PRO A 50 4.29 -11.97 -21.56
CA PRO A 50 3.51 -12.81 -20.65
C PRO A 50 3.84 -12.62 -19.17
N ASP A 51 5.10 -12.27 -18.86
CA ASP A 51 5.65 -12.13 -17.51
C ASP A 51 6.17 -10.71 -17.23
N ALA A 52 5.85 -9.73 -18.08
CA ALA A 52 6.38 -8.36 -18.04
C ALA A 52 7.94 -8.32 -17.98
N GLY A 53 8.62 -9.20 -18.74
CA GLY A 53 10.06 -9.42 -18.66
C GLY A 53 10.91 -8.18 -18.86
N SER A 54 10.50 -7.23 -19.74
CA SER A 54 11.21 -5.96 -19.93
C SER A 54 11.13 -5.07 -18.69
N PHE A 55 9.99 -5.03 -17.99
CA PHE A 55 9.85 -4.32 -16.74
C PHE A 55 10.65 -4.99 -15.60
N ARG A 56 10.63 -6.35 -15.52
CA ARG A 56 11.42 -7.12 -14.54
C ARG A 56 12.90 -6.75 -14.61
N LYS A 57 13.46 -6.67 -15.83
CA LYS A 57 14.87 -6.27 -16.05
C LYS A 57 15.16 -4.87 -15.54
N VAL A 58 14.27 -3.91 -15.77
CA VAL A 58 14.43 -2.53 -15.30
C VAL A 58 14.33 -2.47 -13.78
N ALA A 59 13.32 -3.11 -13.18
CA ALA A 59 13.13 -3.14 -11.74
C ALA A 59 14.33 -3.81 -11.03
N ALA A 60 14.81 -4.93 -11.55
CA ALA A 60 16.00 -5.61 -11.04
C ALA A 60 17.22 -4.69 -11.05
N ALA A 61 17.49 -4.04 -12.18
CA ALA A 61 18.62 -3.12 -12.31
C ALA A 61 18.53 -1.93 -11.33
N CYS A 62 17.34 -1.35 -11.14
CA CYS A 62 17.12 -0.25 -10.20
C CYS A 62 17.41 -0.63 -8.74
N HIS A 63 17.23 -1.90 -8.39
CA HIS A 63 17.43 -2.38 -7.01
C HIS A 63 18.73 -3.18 -6.83
N GLY A 64 19.59 -3.28 -7.87
CA GLY A 64 20.84 -4.07 -7.81
C GLY A 64 20.59 -5.56 -7.62
N LEU A 65 19.49 -6.08 -8.20
CA LEU A 65 19.03 -7.46 -8.17
C LEU A 65 19.09 -8.09 -9.56
N THR A 66 18.79 -9.40 -9.66
CA THR A 66 18.61 -10.10 -10.94
C THR A 66 17.12 -10.20 -11.32
N PRO A 67 16.77 -10.36 -12.61
CA PRO A 67 15.38 -10.51 -13.03
C PRO A 67 14.64 -11.68 -12.38
N GLU A 68 15.35 -12.74 -12.00
CA GLU A 68 14.81 -13.92 -11.32
C GLU A 68 14.33 -13.61 -9.88
N GLN A 69 14.80 -12.50 -9.32
CA GLN A 69 14.38 -11.99 -8.01
C GLN A 69 13.15 -11.08 -8.08
N VAL A 70 12.57 -10.87 -9.27
CA VAL A 70 11.45 -9.94 -9.49
C VAL A 70 10.25 -10.67 -10.07
N LEU A 71 9.08 -10.48 -9.47
CA LEU A 71 7.78 -10.89 -10.01
C LEU A 71 6.89 -9.66 -10.16
N VAL A 72 6.21 -9.53 -11.30
CA VAL A 72 5.34 -8.38 -11.60
C VAL A 72 3.89 -8.80 -11.52
N GLY A 73 3.05 -7.89 -10.99
CA GLY A 73 1.62 -8.14 -10.86
C GLY A 73 0.76 -6.95 -11.31
N ASN A 74 -0.49 -7.24 -11.57
CA ASN A 74 -1.55 -6.27 -11.89
C ASN A 74 -1.93 -5.45 -10.64
N GLY A 75 -0.98 -4.64 -10.18
CA GLY A 75 -0.94 -4.00 -8.87
C GLY A 75 -0.40 -4.94 -7.78
N ALA A 76 -0.01 -4.35 -6.64
CA ALA A 76 0.48 -5.12 -5.49
C ALA A 76 -0.56 -6.13 -4.97
N THR A 77 -1.84 -5.84 -5.12
CA THR A 77 -2.94 -6.70 -4.66
C THR A 77 -2.88 -8.10 -5.31
N GLU A 78 -2.65 -8.20 -6.64
CA GLU A 78 -2.49 -9.51 -7.28
C GLU A 78 -1.38 -10.32 -6.63
N LEU A 79 -0.27 -9.68 -6.28
CA LEU A 79 0.87 -10.35 -5.65
C LEU A 79 0.54 -10.90 -4.25
N PHE A 80 -0.30 -10.20 -3.46
CA PHE A 80 -0.78 -10.73 -2.18
C PHE A 80 -1.60 -12.00 -2.37
N TYR A 81 -2.49 -12.02 -3.38
CA TYR A 81 -3.29 -13.20 -3.73
C TYR A 81 -2.43 -14.34 -4.26
N MET A 82 -1.41 -14.06 -5.08
CA MET A 82 -0.46 -15.08 -5.55
C MET A 82 0.33 -15.70 -4.40
N VAL A 83 0.82 -14.89 -3.47
CA VAL A 83 1.51 -15.38 -2.27
C VAL A 83 0.56 -16.23 -1.42
N ALA A 84 -0.64 -15.74 -1.13
CA ALA A 84 -1.62 -16.51 -0.37
C ALA A 84 -1.98 -17.84 -1.08
N HIS A 85 -2.10 -17.85 -2.41
CA HIS A 85 -2.35 -19.07 -3.18
C HIS A 85 -1.18 -20.05 -3.09
N ALA A 86 0.06 -19.56 -3.24
CA ALA A 86 1.26 -20.38 -3.16
C ALA A 86 1.43 -21.06 -1.78
N PHE A 87 0.98 -20.39 -0.72
CA PHE A 87 1.04 -20.88 0.66
C PHE A 87 -0.31 -21.34 1.20
N SER A 88 -1.25 -21.80 0.33
CA SER A 88 -2.60 -22.26 0.70
C SER A 88 -2.58 -23.22 1.89
N GLY A 89 -3.54 -23.07 2.81
CA GLY A 89 -3.71 -23.92 3.99
C GLY A 89 -2.69 -23.71 5.10
N ASN A 90 -1.75 -22.80 4.94
CA ASN A 90 -0.72 -22.54 5.94
C ASN A 90 -1.24 -21.68 7.12
N ARG A 91 -0.46 -21.67 8.21
CA ARG A 91 -0.71 -20.77 9.34
C ARG A 91 -0.13 -19.40 9.04
N THR A 92 -0.99 -18.38 9.03
CA THR A 92 -0.62 -17.01 8.68
C THR A 92 -0.89 -16.05 9.82
N LEU A 93 0.10 -15.24 10.15
CA LEU A 93 0.00 -14.17 11.13
C LEU A 93 -0.25 -12.84 10.42
N ILE A 94 -1.28 -12.12 10.86
CA ILE A 94 -1.60 -10.78 10.33
C ILE A 94 -1.76 -9.82 11.51
N PRO A 95 -0.88 -8.82 11.65
CA PRO A 95 -1.07 -7.73 12.60
C PRO A 95 -2.30 -6.90 12.22
N VAL A 96 -3.07 -6.46 13.22
CA VAL A 96 -4.26 -5.63 13.00
C VAL A 96 -4.21 -4.36 13.84
N PRO A 97 -4.77 -3.25 13.35
CA PRO A 97 -5.39 -3.11 12.02
C PRO A 97 -4.36 -3.12 10.89
N SER A 98 -4.72 -3.69 9.74
CA SER A 98 -3.88 -3.65 8.54
C SER A 98 -4.73 -3.70 7.27
N PHE A 99 -4.08 -3.70 6.10
CA PHE A 99 -4.78 -3.72 4.83
C PHE A 99 -5.59 -5.01 4.66
N THR A 100 -6.88 -4.87 4.40
CA THR A 100 -7.86 -5.97 4.43
C THR A 100 -7.62 -7.06 3.40
N GLU A 101 -6.92 -6.74 2.29
CA GLU A 101 -6.65 -7.71 1.23
C GLU A 101 -5.71 -8.85 1.66
N TYR A 102 -4.93 -8.69 2.73
CA TYR A 102 -4.15 -9.83 3.27
C TYR A 102 -5.09 -10.88 3.86
N GLU A 103 -6.08 -10.45 4.66
CA GLU A 103 -7.10 -11.33 5.21
C GLU A 103 -7.96 -11.94 4.11
N ASP A 104 -8.43 -11.12 3.14
CA ASP A 104 -9.27 -11.58 2.04
C ASP A 104 -8.55 -12.63 1.18
N ALA A 105 -7.28 -12.42 0.84
CA ALA A 105 -6.46 -13.36 0.10
C ALA A 105 -6.23 -14.67 0.88
N CYS A 106 -5.83 -14.56 2.15
CA CYS A 106 -5.62 -15.73 3.00
C CYS A 106 -6.91 -16.53 3.24
N THR A 107 -8.05 -15.86 3.40
CA THR A 107 -9.36 -16.51 3.55
C THR A 107 -9.73 -17.27 2.28
N LEU A 108 -9.50 -16.70 1.10
CA LEU A 108 -9.80 -17.33 -0.19
C LEU A 108 -9.04 -18.64 -0.40
N TYR A 109 -7.84 -18.74 0.15
CA TYR A 109 -6.96 -19.91 -0.01
C TYR A 109 -6.79 -20.74 1.27
N ASP A 110 -7.83 -20.73 2.13
CA ASP A 110 -8.00 -21.64 3.28
C ASP A 110 -6.87 -21.54 4.34
N HIS A 111 -6.27 -20.37 4.54
CA HIS A 111 -5.25 -20.20 5.57
C HIS A 111 -5.84 -20.27 6.99
N HIS A 112 -5.06 -20.79 7.93
CA HIS A 112 -5.34 -20.68 9.35
C HIS A 112 -4.82 -19.34 9.87
N ILE A 113 -5.66 -18.29 9.77
CA ILE A 113 -5.25 -16.92 10.07
C ILE A 113 -5.28 -16.67 11.58
N GLN A 114 -4.17 -16.15 12.12
CA GLN A 114 -4.10 -15.60 13.46
C GLN A 114 -3.92 -14.08 13.39
N PHE A 115 -4.74 -13.36 14.14
CA PHE A 115 -4.68 -11.90 14.23
C PHE A 115 -4.07 -11.48 15.56
N VAL A 116 -3.20 -10.46 15.52
CA VAL A 116 -2.57 -9.88 16.71
C VAL A 116 -2.61 -8.37 16.64
N GLY A 117 -2.95 -7.70 17.75
CA GLY A 117 -2.95 -6.22 17.80
C GLY A 117 -1.54 -5.65 17.89
N GLN A 118 -0.66 -6.32 18.62
CA GLN A 118 0.74 -5.98 18.76
C GLN A 118 1.60 -7.22 18.54
N VAL A 119 2.62 -7.08 17.70
CA VAL A 119 3.58 -8.15 17.45
C VAL A 119 4.73 -8.06 18.44
N ASP A 120 4.98 -9.15 19.14
CA ASP A 120 6.22 -9.37 19.87
C ASP A 120 7.18 -10.12 18.94
N VAL A 121 8.22 -9.44 18.45
CA VAL A 121 9.16 -10.01 17.48
C VAL A 121 10.01 -11.15 18.05
N GLU A 122 10.08 -11.28 19.38
CA GLU A 122 10.78 -12.38 20.06
C GLU A 122 9.86 -13.60 20.28
N HIS A 123 8.52 -13.44 20.19
CA HIS A 123 7.55 -14.48 20.49
C HIS A 123 6.43 -14.54 19.42
N ILE A 124 6.79 -14.97 18.21
CA ILE A 124 5.82 -15.29 17.17
C ILE A 124 5.15 -16.64 17.47
N PRO A 125 3.82 -16.77 17.29
CA PRO A 125 3.13 -18.02 17.53
C PRO A 125 3.77 -19.21 16.80
N GLU A 126 3.89 -20.32 17.49
CA GLU A 126 4.50 -21.55 16.96
C GLU A 126 3.81 -22.01 15.66
N HIS A 127 4.60 -22.53 14.74
CA HIS A 127 4.14 -23.03 13.43
C HIS A 127 3.55 -21.93 12.51
N THR A 128 3.86 -20.65 12.73
CA THR A 128 3.58 -19.61 11.76
C THR A 128 4.47 -19.81 10.53
N ASN A 129 3.86 -20.00 9.36
CA ASN A 129 4.57 -20.23 8.11
C ASN A 129 4.67 -18.99 7.24
N LEU A 130 3.70 -18.07 7.40
CA LEU A 130 3.59 -16.84 6.62
C LEU A 130 3.20 -15.68 7.53
N MET A 131 3.79 -14.52 7.31
CA MET A 131 3.40 -13.30 7.99
C MET A 131 3.35 -12.15 7.00
N PHE A 132 2.25 -11.38 7.03
CA PHE A 132 2.15 -10.13 6.27
C PHE A 132 2.34 -8.94 7.22
N ILE A 133 3.20 -8.01 6.83
CA ILE A 133 3.30 -6.69 7.45
C ILE A 133 3.26 -5.62 6.37
N CYS A 134 2.65 -4.47 6.68
CA CYS A 134 2.68 -3.28 5.84
C CYS A 134 3.63 -2.26 6.46
N ASN A 135 4.56 -1.72 5.67
CA ASN A 135 5.56 -0.78 6.17
C ASN A 135 5.76 0.41 5.21
N PRO A 136 5.23 1.58 5.49
CA PRO A 136 4.33 1.95 6.61
C PRO A 136 2.96 1.28 6.54
N ASN A 137 2.37 1.04 7.71
CA ASN A 137 1.11 0.32 7.80
C ASN A 137 -0.09 1.18 7.36
N ASN A 138 -1.01 0.57 6.68
CA ASN A 138 -2.32 1.11 6.37
C ASN A 138 -3.38 0.33 7.20
N PRO A 139 -4.12 0.99 8.12
CA PRO A 139 -4.53 2.39 8.07
C PRO A 139 -3.83 3.36 9.03
N ASP A 140 -3.03 2.90 10.00
CA ASP A 140 -2.57 3.70 11.15
C ASP A 140 -1.24 4.43 10.92
N GLY A 141 -0.51 4.11 9.84
CA GLY A 141 0.79 4.71 9.54
C GLY A 141 1.93 4.27 10.47
N ARG A 142 1.78 3.16 11.21
CA ARG A 142 2.87 2.54 11.98
C ARG A 142 4.03 2.20 11.06
N ILE A 143 5.24 2.47 11.53
CA ILE A 143 6.48 2.08 10.86
C ILE A 143 7.10 0.91 11.62
N TRP A 144 7.53 -0.11 10.86
CA TRP A 144 8.39 -1.17 11.34
C TRP A 144 9.84 -0.76 11.13
N SER A 145 10.64 -0.81 12.17
CA SER A 145 12.07 -0.55 12.05
C SER A 145 12.77 -1.69 11.30
N LEU A 146 13.93 -1.40 10.72
CA LEU A 146 14.71 -2.43 10.05
C LEU A 146 15.19 -3.50 11.03
N GLU A 147 15.43 -3.12 12.29
CA GLU A 147 15.79 -4.03 13.39
C GLU A 147 14.65 -5.01 13.70
N GLU A 148 13.39 -4.54 13.79
CA GLU A 148 12.21 -5.41 14.01
C GLU A 148 12.06 -6.41 12.84
N ILE A 149 12.18 -5.93 11.60
CA ILE A 149 12.11 -6.79 10.40
C ILE A 149 13.26 -7.80 10.38
N THR A 150 14.48 -7.37 10.72
CA THR A 150 15.65 -8.25 10.81
C THR A 150 15.45 -9.32 11.87
N ALA A 151 14.93 -8.97 13.06
CA ALA A 151 14.64 -9.92 14.11
C ALA A 151 13.65 -11.00 13.65
N LEU A 152 12.58 -10.60 12.95
CA LEU A 152 11.58 -11.53 12.40
C LEU A 152 12.20 -12.52 11.43
N VAL A 153 12.93 -12.06 10.41
CA VAL A 153 13.47 -12.97 9.37
C VAL A 153 14.62 -13.84 9.90
N LYS A 154 15.38 -13.34 10.86
CA LYS A 154 16.50 -14.06 11.48
C LYS A 154 16.05 -15.12 12.47
N ASN A 155 15.09 -14.78 13.36
CA ASN A 155 14.66 -15.66 14.43
C ASN A 155 13.68 -16.74 13.94
N TYR A 156 12.99 -16.50 12.80
CA TYR A 156 12.01 -17.41 12.23
C TYR A 156 12.34 -17.78 10.77
N PRO A 157 13.43 -18.51 10.52
CA PRO A 157 13.92 -18.79 9.16
C PRO A 157 12.96 -19.65 8.32
N ASP A 158 12.07 -20.42 8.95
CA ASP A 158 11.05 -21.25 8.29
C ASP A 158 9.74 -20.49 8.00
N MET A 159 9.62 -19.26 8.49
CA MET A 159 8.49 -18.36 8.22
C MET A 159 8.84 -17.44 7.06
N VAL A 160 8.00 -17.37 6.05
CA VAL A 160 8.11 -16.34 5.00
C VAL A 160 7.49 -15.04 5.50
N LEU A 161 8.29 -13.99 5.54
CA LEU A 161 7.84 -12.62 5.86
C LEU A 161 7.57 -11.85 4.57
N VAL A 162 6.36 -11.34 4.41
CA VAL A 162 5.96 -10.44 3.33
C VAL A 162 5.86 -9.03 3.86
N VAL A 163 6.71 -8.14 3.35
CA VAL A 163 6.72 -6.72 3.70
C VAL A 163 6.11 -5.93 2.54
N ASP A 164 4.91 -5.38 2.76
CA ASP A 164 4.27 -4.47 1.81
C ASP A 164 4.80 -3.05 2.00
N GLU A 165 5.61 -2.60 1.06
CA GLU A 165 6.18 -1.25 1.00
C GLU A 165 5.41 -0.31 0.05
N SER A 166 4.11 -0.50 -0.11
CA SER A 166 3.28 0.35 -0.99
C SER A 166 3.33 1.84 -0.62
N PHE A 167 3.69 2.17 0.61
CA PHE A 167 3.70 3.53 1.14
C PHE A 167 5.09 4.01 1.60
N ILE A 168 6.14 3.27 1.33
CA ILE A 168 7.51 3.60 1.83
C ILE A 168 7.96 5.01 1.43
N HIS A 169 7.59 5.49 0.24
CA HIS A 169 7.90 6.83 -0.25
C HIS A 169 7.16 7.96 0.48
N PHE A 170 6.19 7.64 1.35
CA PHE A 170 5.46 8.62 2.15
C PHE A 170 5.95 8.66 3.61
N ALA A 171 7.00 7.93 3.94
CA ALA A 171 7.58 7.81 5.28
C ALA A 171 9.07 8.16 5.26
N PRO A 172 9.36 9.46 5.30
CA PRO A 172 10.73 9.97 5.25
C PRO A 172 11.63 9.36 6.33
N GLY A 173 12.83 8.95 5.91
CA GLY A 173 13.83 8.36 6.80
C GLY A 173 13.54 6.90 7.20
N THR A 174 12.50 6.29 6.65
CA THR A 174 12.25 4.84 6.84
C THR A 174 13.12 4.04 5.87
N GLU A 175 13.89 3.11 6.42
CA GLU A 175 14.73 2.23 5.62
C GLU A 175 13.89 1.09 5.01
N SER A 176 14.17 0.79 3.74
CA SER A 176 13.51 -0.32 3.03
C SER A 176 14.09 -1.66 3.44
N ALA A 177 13.22 -2.66 3.62
CA ALA A 177 13.62 -4.05 3.85
C ALA A 177 14.38 -4.70 2.67
N LEU A 178 14.47 -4.02 1.53
CA LEU A 178 15.26 -4.47 0.37
C LEU A 178 16.72 -4.76 0.69
N SER A 179 17.32 -4.01 1.63
CA SER A 179 18.70 -4.21 2.06
C SER A 179 18.94 -5.62 2.63
N LEU A 180 17.89 -6.23 3.22
CA LEU A 180 17.93 -7.53 3.85
C LEU A 180 17.83 -8.71 2.85
N LEU A 181 17.40 -8.49 1.61
CA LEU A 181 17.23 -9.56 0.60
C LEU A 181 18.50 -10.29 0.24
N LYS A 182 19.67 -9.69 0.50
CA LYS A 182 20.97 -10.34 0.26
C LYS A 182 21.33 -11.39 1.30
N GLU A 183 20.79 -11.25 2.51
CA GLU A 183 21.14 -12.11 3.66
C GLU A 183 20.02 -13.11 3.98
N TYR A 184 18.76 -12.75 3.76
CA TYR A 184 17.62 -13.54 4.20
C TYR A 184 16.79 -14.03 3.02
N SER A 185 16.72 -15.35 2.87
CA SER A 185 15.97 -15.98 1.77
C SER A 185 14.46 -16.07 2.02
N ASN A 186 14.02 -15.91 3.26
CA ASN A 186 12.63 -15.99 3.70
C ASN A 186 11.91 -14.63 3.74
N LEU A 187 12.43 -13.63 3.03
CA LEU A 187 11.86 -12.29 2.92
C LEU A 187 11.32 -12.03 1.52
N LEU A 188 10.12 -11.50 1.43
CA LEU A 188 9.51 -10.95 0.23
C LEU A 188 9.17 -9.48 0.47
N VAL A 189 9.56 -8.60 -0.45
CA VAL A 189 9.21 -7.17 -0.41
C VAL A 189 8.32 -6.85 -1.59
N ILE A 190 7.12 -6.31 -1.33
CA ILE A 190 6.16 -5.94 -2.38
C ILE A 190 6.08 -4.42 -2.47
N LYS A 191 6.21 -3.91 -3.70
CA LYS A 191 6.13 -2.49 -4.02
C LYS A 191 4.95 -2.19 -4.93
N SER A 192 4.24 -1.10 -4.62
CA SER A 192 3.15 -0.59 -5.45
C SER A 192 3.60 0.67 -6.19
N MET A 193 3.40 0.71 -7.49
CA MET A 193 3.63 1.93 -8.27
C MET A 193 2.40 2.84 -8.30
N THR A 194 1.27 2.37 -7.77
CA THR A 194 -0.02 3.08 -7.87
C THR A 194 -0.11 4.33 -7.00
N LYS A 195 0.67 4.40 -5.91
CA LYS A 195 0.52 5.42 -4.87
C LYS A 195 1.43 6.61 -5.08
N CYS A 196 2.74 6.42 -4.98
CA CYS A 196 3.73 7.49 -5.10
C CYS A 196 3.82 8.07 -6.52
N TYR A 197 3.59 7.25 -7.56
CA TYR A 197 3.58 7.72 -8.95
C TYR A 197 2.21 8.15 -9.46
N ALA A 198 1.17 8.11 -8.63
CA ALA A 198 -0.20 8.54 -8.99
C ALA A 198 -0.77 7.88 -10.25
N ILE A 199 -0.52 6.57 -10.43
CA ILE A 199 -1.03 5.76 -11.55
C ILE A 199 -1.96 4.63 -11.12
N PRO A 200 -2.96 4.86 -10.24
CA PRO A 200 -3.80 3.78 -9.71
C PRO A 200 -4.57 3.03 -10.81
N GLY A 201 -4.91 3.70 -11.91
CA GLY A 201 -5.65 3.11 -13.02
C GLY A 201 -4.84 2.16 -13.90
N LEU A 202 -3.51 2.26 -13.92
CA LEU A 202 -2.64 1.37 -14.71
C LEU A 202 -2.45 0.00 -14.07
N ARG A 203 -2.65 -0.11 -12.75
CA ARG A 203 -2.53 -1.37 -12.02
C ARG A 203 -1.14 -2.02 -12.16
N LEU A 204 -0.13 -1.49 -11.50
CA LEU A 204 1.24 -2.02 -11.52
C LEU A 204 1.82 -2.13 -10.12
N GLY A 205 2.40 -3.29 -9.83
CA GLY A 205 3.20 -3.57 -8.64
C GLY A 205 4.20 -4.67 -8.92
N TYR A 206 5.17 -4.85 -8.04
CA TYR A 206 6.15 -5.91 -8.17
C TYR A 206 6.64 -6.40 -6.81
N MET A 207 7.04 -7.67 -6.77
CA MET A 207 7.57 -8.36 -5.62
C MET A 207 9.04 -8.67 -5.86
N LEU A 208 9.83 -8.56 -4.81
CA LEU A 208 11.26 -8.78 -4.79
C LEU A 208 11.57 -9.81 -3.70
N GLY A 209 12.45 -10.77 -3.99
CA GLY A 209 12.79 -11.83 -3.04
C GLY A 209 13.83 -12.81 -3.51
N ASN A 210 13.99 -13.90 -2.78
CA ASN A 210 14.84 -15.01 -3.19
C ASN A 210 14.30 -15.65 -4.48
N PRO A 211 15.14 -15.95 -5.50
CA PRO A 211 14.70 -16.50 -6.78
C PRO A 211 13.81 -17.74 -6.64
N ALA A 212 14.13 -18.67 -5.72
CA ALA A 212 13.36 -19.90 -5.54
C ALA A 212 11.93 -19.64 -5.04
N ILE A 213 11.74 -18.68 -4.10
CA ILE A 213 10.40 -18.30 -3.62
C ILE A 213 9.67 -17.50 -4.69
N VAL A 214 10.35 -16.60 -5.39
CA VAL A 214 9.78 -15.82 -6.49
C VAL A 214 9.27 -16.75 -7.59
N GLU A 215 10.05 -17.73 -8.01
CA GLU A 215 9.66 -18.75 -9.00
C GLU A 215 8.47 -19.58 -8.50
N PHE A 216 8.48 -20.02 -7.24
CA PHE A 216 7.39 -20.76 -6.64
C PHE A 216 6.08 -19.96 -6.66
N VAL A 217 6.10 -18.68 -6.24
CA VAL A 217 4.90 -17.81 -6.26
C VAL A 217 4.47 -17.53 -7.70
N ALA A 218 5.40 -17.39 -8.65
CA ALA A 218 5.09 -17.14 -10.05
C ALA A 218 4.25 -18.26 -10.70
N CYS A 219 4.38 -19.52 -10.22
CA CYS A 219 3.55 -20.63 -10.70
C CYS A 219 2.04 -20.42 -10.47
N PHE A 220 1.64 -19.54 -9.58
CA PHE A 220 0.25 -19.22 -9.26
C PHE A 220 -0.28 -17.97 -9.96
N GLY A 221 0.56 -17.30 -10.76
CA GLY A 221 0.19 -16.15 -11.57
C GLY A 221 -0.42 -16.54 -12.91
N GLN A 222 -1.14 -15.60 -13.50
CA GLN A 222 -1.66 -15.75 -14.86
C GLN A 222 -0.74 -15.04 -15.86
N PRO A 223 -0.44 -15.65 -17.02
CA PRO A 223 0.28 -14.95 -18.07
C PRO A 223 -0.55 -13.76 -18.58
N TRP A 224 0.14 -12.70 -19.00
CA TRP A 224 -0.47 -11.45 -19.52
C TRP A 224 -1.32 -10.67 -18.51
N SER A 225 -1.18 -10.90 -17.20
CA SER A 225 -1.96 -10.17 -16.18
C SER A 225 -1.67 -8.66 -16.18
N VAL A 226 -0.46 -8.27 -16.56
CA VAL A 226 -0.02 -6.86 -16.60
C VAL A 226 -0.17 -6.29 -18.03
N ASN A 227 -0.93 -5.21 -18.16
CA ASN A 227 -1.20 -4.60 -19.46
C ASN A 227 0.03 -3.87 -20.04
N ALA A 228 0.07 -3.71 -21.38
CA ALA A 228 1.19 -3.13 -22.11
C ALA A 228 1.53 -1.71 -21.63
N LEU A 229 0.52 -0.85 -21.41
CA LEU A 229 0.76 0.52 -20.97
C LEU A 229 1.32 0.59 -19.56
N ALA A 230 0.94 -0.32 -18.66
CA ALA A 230 1.51 -0.41 -17.33
C ALA A 230 2.99 -0.80 -17.39
N ILE A 231 3.38 -1.74 -18.25
CA ILE A 231 4.77 -2.14 -18.48
C ILE A 231 5.59 -0.94 -18.94
N GLU A 232 5.13 -0.22 -19.96
CA GLU A 232 5.84 0.95 -20.48
C GLU A 232 5.94 2.09 -19.46
N ALA A 233 4.83 2.44 -18.79
CA ALA A 233 4.82 3.43 -17.73
C ALA A 233 5.79 3.07 -16.60
N GLY A 234 5.78 1.81 -16.16
CA GLY A 234 6.65 1.35 -15.10
C GLY A 234 8.13 1.46 -15.46
N LYS A 235 8.51 1.09 -16.67
CA LYS A 235 9.89 1.25 -17.17
C LYS A 235 10.31 2.71 -17.22
N PHE A 236 9.43 3.58 -17.68
CA PHE A 236 9.66 5.02 -17.73
C PHE A 236 9.88 5.58 -16.32
N LEU A 237 8.96 5.33 -15.40
CA LEU A 237 8.98 5.84 -14.04
C LEU A 237 10.20 5.36 -13.24
N LEU A 238 10.58 4.09 -13.36
CA LEU A 238 11.76 3.57 -12.66
C LEU A 238 13.09 4.11 -13.22
N ARG A 239 13.16 4.42 -14.52
CA ARG A 239 14.36 5.00 -15.14
C ARG A 239 14.55 6.47 -14.81
N HIS A 240 13.46 7.21 -14.65
CA HIS A 240 13.48 8.63 -14.27
C HIS A 240 13.35 8.82 -12.75
N GLY A 241 13.58 7.76 -11.99
CA GLY A 241 13.33 7.56 -10.60
C GLY A 241 13.60 8.76 -9.70
N GLY A 242 12.69 9.01 -8.77
CA GLY A 242 12.79 10.07 -7.79
C GLY A 242 12.19 11.41 -8.21
N GLU A 243 12.10 11.73 -9.50
CA GLU A 243 11.44 12.94 -9.96
C GLU A 243 9.93 12.87 -9.67
N GLY A 244 9.42 13.88 -8.93
CA GLY A 244 8.00 13.96 -8.59
C GLY A 244 7.53 13.03 -7.45
N LEU A 245 8.44 12.30 -6.80
CA LEU A 245 8.13 11.60 -5.55
C LEU A 245 7.89 12.61 -4.41
N PRO A 246 7.16 12.21 -3.34
CA PRO A 246 6.96 13.07 -2.19
C PRO A 246 8.29 13.58 -1.62
N GLU A 247 8.43 14.92 -1.46
CA GLU A 247 9.54 15.50 -0.73
C GLU A 247 9.32 15.32 0.77
N ASP A 248 10.23 14.61 1.37
CA ASP A 248 10.13 14.01 2.69
C ASP A 248 9.77 14.99 3.82
N SER A 249 10.46 16.12 3.90
CA SER A 249 10.34 17.03 5.05
C SER A 249 9.02 17.81 5.07
N LEU A 250 8.59 18.33 3.92
CA LEU A 250 7.38 19.16 3.82
C LEU A 250 6.11 18.35 4.02
N LEU A 251 6.06 17.11 3.50
CA LEU A 251 4.91 16.24 3.66
C LEU A 251 4.67 15.90 5.13
N ARG A 252 5.74 15.59 5.86
CA ARG A 252 5.66 15.28 7.30
C ARG A 252 5.22 16.49 8.12
N ILE A 253 5.78 17.66 7.87
CA ILE A 253 5.39 18.89 8.56
C ILE A 253 3.90 19.17 8.33
N ARG A 254 3.45 19.13 7.09
CA ARG A 254 2.06 19.35 6.71
C ARG A 254 1.11 18.35 7.37
N GLN A 255 1.50 17.07 7.44
CA GLN A 255 0.72 16.03 8.13
C GLN A 255 0.60 16.33 9.63
N GLN A 256 1.69 16.68 10.29
CA GLN A 256 1.70 17.00 11.72
C GLN A 256 0.85 18.23 12.03
N GLU A 257 0.95 19.28 11.22
CA GLU A 257 0.14 20.49 11.36
C GLU A 257 -1.35 20.20 11.15
N PHE A 258 -1.70 19.40 10.15
CA PHE A 258 -3.07 19.02 9.87
C PHE A 258 -3.68 18.21 11.04
N ALA A 259 -2.96 17.20 11.53
CA ALA A 259 -3.37 16.43 12.70
C ALA A 259 -3.50 17.30 13.96
N ALA A 260 -2.55 18.22 14.21
CA ALA A 260 -2.59 19.11 15.35
C ALA A 260 -3.76 20.10 15.31
N GLN A 261 -4.13 20.60 14.13
CA GLN A 261 -5.31 21.44 13.95
C GLN A 261 -6.61 20.65 14.19
N MET A 262 -6.71 19.46 13.62
CA MET A 262 -7.87 18.57 13.81
C MET A 262 -8.06 18.19 15.29
N ALA A 263 -6.98 17.95 16.04
CA ALA A 263 -7.04 17.64 17.46
C ALA A 263 -7.62 18.75 18.34
N ARG A 264 -7.75 20.00 17.82
CA ARG A 264 -8.38 21.11 18.54
C ARG A 264 -9.90 21.11 18.39
N ILE A 265 -10.43 20.36 17.44
CA ILE A 265 -11.86 20.25 17.19
C ILE A 265 -12.43 19.20 18.16
N PRO A 266 -13.44 19.54 19.00
CA PRO A 266 -14.02 18.59 19.94
C PRO A 266 -14.56 17.34 19.23
N GLY A 267 -14.29 16.16 19.80
CA GLY A 267 -14.78 14.89 19.25
C GLY A 267 -13.86 14.24 18.20
N PHE A 268 -12.68 14.83 17.91
CA PHE A 268 -11.71 14.25 16.97
C PHE A 268 -10.33 14.11 17.63
N ARG A 269 -9.77 12.92 17.56
CA ARG A 269 -8.49 12.51 18.16
C ARG A 269 -7.61 11.83 17.13
N PRO A 270 -6.83 12.60 16.34
CA PRO A 270 -5.87 12.03 15.40
C PRO A 270 -4.83 11.17 16.11
N LEU A 271 -4.56 9.98 15.58
CA LEU A 271 -3.55 9.07 16.10
C LEU A 271 -2.18 9.37 15.47
N PRO A 272 -1.07 9.09 16.19
CA PRO A 272 0.27 9.23 15.64
C PRO A 272 0.44 8.42 14.35
N SER A 273 1.14 9.00 13.37
CA SER A 273 1.45 8.33 12.10
C SER A 273 2.81 8.75 11.58
N GLY A 274 3.54 7.81 10.99
CA GLY A 274 4.81 8.06 10.33
C GLY A 274 4.71 8.38 8.83
N THR A 275 3.49 8.54 8.29
CA THR A 275 3.24 8.72 6.86
C THR A 275 2.30 9.91 6.59
N SER A 276 1.95 10.15 5.32
CA SER A 276 1.06 11.22 4.90
C SER A 276 -0.39 11.05 5.36
N PHE A 277 -0.81 9.86 5.71
CA PHE A 277 -2.16 9.57 6.18
C PHE A 277 -2.16 9.16 7.65
N PHE A 278 -3.30 9.34 8.31
CA PHE A 278 -3.45 8.97 9.71
C PHE A 278 -4.87 8.55 10.03
N LEU A 279 -5.01 7.72 11.06
CA LEU A 279 -6.29 7.41 11.68
C LEU A 279 -6.74 8.55 12.60
N VAL A 280 -8.04 8.73 12.67
CA VAL A 280 -8.70 9.62 13.61
C VAL A 280 -9.74 8.81 14.37
N GLU A 281 -9.63 8.80 15.69
CA GLU A 281 -10.69 8.35 16.56
C GLU A 281 -11.70 9.50 16.75
N THR A 282 -13.00 9.20 16.73
CA THR A 282 -14.05 10.21 16.77
C THR A 282 -15.22 9.78 17.66
N ASP A 283 -15.93 10.75 18.23
CA ASP A 283 -17.15 10.52 18.98
C ASP A 283 -18.36 10.22 18.05
N TYR A 284 -18.21 10.46 16.76
CA TYR A 284 -19.25 10.27 15.75
C TYR A 284 -19.15 8.91 15.08
N ASN A 285 -20.27 8.43 14.52
CA ASN A 285 -20.24 7.26 13.64
C ASN A 285 -19.53 7.61 12.33
N SER A 286 -18.46 6.92 12.01
CA SER A 286 -17.57 7.22 10.87
C SER A 286 -18.25 7.08 9.51
N SER A 287 -19.19 6.13 9.38
CA SER A 287 -19.97 5.95 8.14
C SER A 287 -20.95 7.11 7.93
N ALA A 288 -21.60 7.56 9.01
CA ALA A 288 -22.49 8.72 8.97
C ALA A 288 -21.71 10.01 8.70
N LEU A 289 -20.56 10.19 9.35
CA LEU A 289 -19.66 11.32 9.13
C LEU A 289 -19.16 11.36 7.68
N LYS A 290 -18.72 10.22 7.12
CA LYS A 290 -18.34 10.11 5.71
C LYS A 290 -19.44 10.56 4.78
N LYS A 291 -20.68 10.10 5.03
CA LYS A 291 -21.85 10.47 4.24
C LYS A 291 -22.13 11.97 4.31
N TYR A 292 -22.14 12.54 5.50
CA TYR A 292 -22.34 13.96 5.73
C TYR A 292 -21.30 14.81 5.00
N LEU A 293 -20.01 14.53 5.19
CA LEU A 293 -18.92 15.26 4.56
C LEU A 293 -18.98 15.18 3.02
N LEU A 294 -19.42 14.04 2.49
CA LEU A 294 -19.57 13.86 1.05
C LEU A 294 -20.75 14.66 0.51
N GLU A 295 -21.93 14.50 1.09
CA GLU A 295 -23.18 15.06 0.56
C GLU A 295 -23.26 16.58 0.73
N GLU A 296 -22.85 17.11 1.90
CA GLU A 296 -22.98 18.53 2.22
C GLU A 296 -21.74 19.35 1.79
N HIS A 297 -20.54 18.74 1.85
CA HIS A 297 -19.30 19.48 1.63
C HIS A 297 -18.51 19.05 0.38
N GLY A 298 -18.84 17.91 -0.21
CA GLY A 298 -18.08 17.33 -1.33
C GLY A 298 -16.69 16.83 -0.91
N LEU A 299 -16.55 16.40 0.35
CA LEU A 299 -15.30 15.92 0.93
C LEU A 299 -15.39 14.42 1.19
N LEU A 300 -14.46 13.66 0.65
CA LEU A 300 -14.47 12.20 0.80
C LEU A 300 -13.38 11.75 1.76
N ILE A 301 -13.77 11.16 2.91
CA ILE A 301 -12.88 10.50 3.87
C ILE A 301 -12.96 8.98 3.75
N ARG A 302 -12.02 8.25 4.36
CA ARG A 302 -12.06 6.79 4.43
C ARG A 302 -12.66 6.34 5.76
N ASP A 303 -13.89 5.85 5.74
CA ASP A 303 -14.48 5.11 6.87
C ASP A 303 -13.61 3.89 7.18
N ALA A 304 -13.06 3.84 8.39
CA ALA A 304 -12.15 2.77 8.82
C ALA A 304 -12.83 1.67 9.66
N SER A 305 -14.15 1.72 9.80
CA SER A 305 -14.92 0.76 10.61
C SER A 305 -14.80 -0.70 10.14
N ASN A 306 -14.43 -0.92 8.90
CA ASN A 306 -14.26 -2.26 8.32
C ASN A 306 -12.84 -2.84 8.45
N PHE A 307 -11.90 -2.10 9.01
CA PHE A 307 -10.60 -2.67 9.36
C PHE A 307 -10.74 -3.53 10.61
N ARG A 308 -10.20 -4.75 10.56
CA ARG A 308 -10.20 -5.62 11.74
C ARG A 308 -9.46 -4.94 12.90
N GLY A 309 -10.06 -4.94 14.09
CA GLY A 309 -9.52 -4.28 15.28
C GLY A 309 -9.93 -2.82 15.43
N LEU A 310 -10.66 -2.25 14.46
CA LEU A 310 -11.30 -0.93 14.56
C LEU A 310 -12.83 -1.09 14.58
N ASP A 311 -13.52 -0.01 14.98
CA ASP A 311 -14.96 0.07 15.03
C ASP A 311 -15.51 1.33 14.32
N THR A 312 -16.78 1.62 14.50
CA THR A 312 -17.47 2.76 13.85
C THR A 312 -17.03 4.13 14.35
N HIS A 313 -16.02 4.21 15.24
CA HIS A 313 -15.46 5.45 15.75
C HIS A 313 -14.12 5.80 15.14
N TYR A 314 -13.77 5.17 14.00
CA TYR A 314 -12.50 5.43 13.32
C TYR A 314 -12.69 5.76 11.86
N PHE A 315 -11.97 6.78 11.40
CA PHE A 315 -11.81 7.07 9.98
C PHE A 315 -10.35 7.40 9.67
N ARG A 316 -9.96 7.25 8.41
CA ARG A 316 -8.62 7.60 7.93
C ARG A 316 -8.71 8.76 6.97
N VAL A 317 -7.76 9.68 7.06
CA VAL A 317 -7.56 10.78 6.10
C VAL A 317 -6.14 10.78 5.58
N ASN A 318 -5.98 11.13 4.31
CA ASN A 318 -4.69 11.50 3.73
C ASN A 318 -4.48 13.00 3.86
N THR A 319 -3.24 13.43 4.03
CA THR A 319 -2.86 14.84 4.02
C THR A 319 -2.79 15.33 2.57
N LEU A 320 -3.47 16.41 2.27
CA LEU A 320 -3.47 17.06 0.97
C LEU A 320 -2.78 18.44 1.06
N THR A 321 -3.07 19.32 0.11
CA THR A 321 -2.60 20.71 0.19
C THR A 321 -3.21 21.42 1.41
N GLU A 322 -2.54 22.44 1.93
CA GLU A 322 -3.04 23.23 3.06
C GLU A 322 -4.46 23.76 2.82
N ALA A 323 -4.72 24.27 1.61
CA ALA A 323 -6.05 24.77 1.24
C ALA A 323 -7.13 23.67 1.30
N LYS A 324 -6.83 22.44 0.83
CA LYS A 324 -7.77 21.31 0.91
C LYS A 324 -7.93 20.81 2.34
N ASN A 325 -6.84 20.71 3.12
CA ASN A 325 -6.89 20.33 4.52
C ASN A 325 -7.79 21.28 5.32
N ARG A 326 -7.71 22.57 5.05
CA ARG A 326 -8.56 23.58 5.68
C ARG A 326 -10.06 23.35 5.40
N LEU A 327 -10.42 22.97 4.16
CA LEU A 327 -11.83 22.64 3.85
C LEU A 327 -12.38 21.51 4.75
N LEU A 328 -11.55 20.51 5.04
CA LEU A 328 -12.00 19.43 5.93
C LEU A 328 -12.12 19.93 7.38
N LEU A 329 -11.16 20.71 7.88
CA LEU A 329 -11.22 21.25 9.24
C LEU A 329 -12.47 22.13 9.44
N GLU A 330 -12.76 23.04 8.51
CA GLU A 330 -13.95 23.90 8.53
C GLU A 330 -15.27 23.09 8.47
N ALA A 331 -15.26 21.94 7.82
CA ALA A 331 -16.45 21.08 7.74
C ALA A 331 -16.65 20.19 9.00
N LEU A 332 -15.60 20.05 9.83
CA LEU A 332 -15.62 19.31 11.09
C LEU A 332 -15.95 20.20 12.30
N GLU A 333 -15.80 21.56 12.22
CA GLU A 333 -16.18 22.54 13.23
C GLU A 333 -17.71 22.71 13.33
#